data_bf04f00570d5be91b5558ea71aa272cb
#
_entry.id   bf04f00570d5be91b5558ea71aa272cb
#
_cell.length_a   1.000
_cell.length_b   1.000
_cell.length_c   1.000
_cell.angle_alpha   90.00
_cell.angle_beta   90.00
_cell.angle_gamma   90.00
#
_symmetry.space_group_name_H-M   'P 1'
#
loop_
_entity.id
_entity.type
_entity.pdbx_description
1 polymer ?
#
loop_
_entity_poly.entity_id
_entity_poly.type
_entity_poly.pdbx_seq_one_letter_code
_entity_poly.pdbx_strand_id
1 'polypeptide(L)'
;MLVRVFFVVVLAAQALLILRSYDDPHNFIGFWPFNESSTWRADIVRVTVDGERIPIDEPWPTGADDGGYDWDELVGWRVVQHPERTKHAYSGLDASLDFLDESLDWVADNTPRDRETLYLEADVTGYRNTRGPEHRVLRSDEREEAR
;
A
#
# COMPACT_ATOMS: atom_id res chain seq x y z
N MET A 1 -3.55 44.48 23.12
CA MET A 1 -4.75 43.67 22.78
C MET A 1 -4.53 42.81 21.56
N LEU A 2 -4.05 43.32 20.43
CA LEU A 2 -3.82 42.58 19.17
C LEU A 2 -2.89 41.39 19.34
N VAL A 3 -1.78 41.50 20.06
CA VAL A 3 -0.80 40.42 20.28
C VAL A 3 -1.42 39.21 21.04
N ARG A 4 -2.25 39.50 22.04
CA ARG A 4 -2.95 38.43 22.80
C ARG A 4 -3.95 37.68 21.92
N VAL A 5 -4.68 38.39 21.08
CA VAL A 5 -5.63 37.79 20.12
C VAL A 5 -4.88 36.92 19.11
N PHE A 6 -3.76 37.42 18.59
CA PHE A 6 -2.91 36.66 17.67
C PHE A 6 -2.46 35.32 18.29
N PHE A 7 -1.92 35.33 19.51
CA PHE A 7 -1.50 34.09 20.19
C PHE A 7 -2.66 33.12 20.43
N VAL A 8 -3.84 33.64 20.81
CA VAL A 8 -5.02 32.77 21.01
C VAL A 8 -5.45 32.12 19.70
N VAL A 9 -5.45 32.88 18.60
CA VAL A 9 -5.80 32.34 17.27
C VAL A 9 -4.81 31.28 16.81
N VAL A 10 -3.50 31.52 16.97
CA VAL A 10 -2.45 30.57 16.59
C VAL A 10 -2.57 29.28 17.42
N LEU A 11 -2.75 29.38 18.74
CA LEU A 11 -2.92 28.20 19.58
C LEU A 11 -4.18 27.41 19.25
N ALA A 12 -5.29 28.10 18.98
CA ALA A 12 -6.54 27.45 18.57
C ALA A 12 -6.39 26.75 17.22
N ALA A 13 -5.72 27.38 16.25
CA ALA A 13 -5.42 26.77 14.95
C ALA A 13 -4.53 25.53 15.10
N GLN A 14 -3.48 25.59 15.93
CA GLN A 14 -2.62 24.43 16.22
C GLN A 14 -3.39 23.30 16.87
N ALA A 15 -4.24 23.60 17.87
CA ALA A 15 -5.08 22.59 18.51
C ALA A 15 -6.04 21.91 17.52
N LEU A 16 -6.65 22.69 16.62
CA LEU A 16 -7.51 22.14 15.56
C LEU A 16 -6.74 21.26 14.58
N LEU A 17 -5.54 21.65 14.17
CA LEU A 17 -4.70 20.84 13.30
C LEU A 17 -4.27 19.54 13.96
N ILE A 18 -3.92 19.58 15.26
CA ILE A 18 -3.59 18.38 16.03
C ILE A 18 -4.82 17.44 16.12
N LEU A 19 -5.99 17.97 16.45
CA LEU A 19 -7.20 17.16 16.53
C LEU A 19 -7.55 16.53 15.18
N ARG A 20 -7.44 17.30 14.09
CA ARG A 20 -7.70 16.78 12.75
C ARG A 20 -6.70 15.71 12.32
N SER A 21 -5.45 15.78 12.76
CA SER A 21 -4.43 14.80 12.42
C SER A 21 -4.67 13.42 13.03
N TYR A 22 -5.51 13.30 14.08
CA TYR A 22 -5.91 12.00 14.63
C TYR A 22 -6.88 11.24 13.72
N ASP A 23 -7.63 11.96 12.87
CA ASP A 23 -8.60 11.39 11.94
C ASP A 23 -8.01 11.20 10.53
N ASP A 24 -6.79 11.69 10.27
CA ASP A 24 -6.13 11.60 8.97
C ASP A 24 -5.16 10.39 8.94
N PRO A 25 -5.47 9.31 8.20
CA PRO A 25 -4.62 8.12 8.13
C PRO A 25 -3.25 8.40 7.49
N HIS A 26 -3.15 9.44 6.66
CA HIS A 26 -1.91 9.81 5.97
C HIS A 26 -1.06 10.83 6.74
N ASN A 27 -1.54 11.38 7.84
CA ASN A 27 -0.83 12.34 8.71
C ASN A 27 -0.28 13.59 7.98
N PHE A 28 -0.91 14.04 6.89
CA PHE A 28 -0.44 15.16 6.07
C PHE A 28 -0.25 16.48 6.82
N ILE A 29 -0.95 16.68 7.92
CA ILE A 29 -1.00 17.97 8.63
C ILE A 29 -0.42 17.88 10.05
N GLY A 30 -0.10 16.67 10.53
CA GLY A 30 0.37 16.43 11.89
C GLY A 30 1.90 16.28 11.98
N PHE A 31 2.54 17.10 12.82
CA PHE A 31 3.90 16.77 13.28
C PHE A 31 3.80 15.76 14.42
N TRP A 32 3.97 14.48 14.09
CA TRP A 32 4.03 13.40 15.04
C TRP A 32 5.49 12.97 15.22
N PRO A 33 6.18 13.41 16.27
CA PRO A 33 7.56 12.97 16.54
C PRO A 33 7.65 11.49 16.90
N PHE A 34 6.52 10.87 17.23
CA PHE A 34 6.41 9.45 17.58
C PHE A 34 5.33 8.82 16.69
N ASN A 35 5.70 8.58 15.45
CA ASN A 35 4.84 7.91 14.50
C ASN A 35 4.47 6.52 15.00
N GLU A 36 3.32 6.05 14.53
CA GLU A 36 2.87 4.69 14.68
C GLU A 36 4.01 3.72 14.37
N SER A 37 4.39 2.91 15.35
CA SER A 37 5.38 1.85 15.16
C SER A 37 4.67 0.63 14.61
N SER A 38 4.37 0.66 13.32
CA SER A 38 3.68 -0.42 12.64
C SER A 38 4.58 -1.13 11.67
N THR A 39 4.30 -2.41 11.49
CA THR A 39 4.95 -3.26 10.49
C THR A 39 3.92 -4.02 9.71
N TRP A 40 4.26 -4.41 8.49
CA TRP A 40 3.41 -5.22 7.64
C TRP A 40 4.22 -6.12 6.73
N ARG A 41 3.59 -7.16 6.22
CA ARG A 41 4.04 -8.00 5.12
C ARG A 41 2.84 -8.40 4.29
N ALA A 42 3.06 -8.76 3.04
CA ALA A 42 2.01 -9.23 2.16
C ALA A 42 2.49 -10.42 1.33
N ASP A 43 1.62 -11.40 1.19
CA ASP A 43 1.77 -12.49 0.24
C ASP A 43 0.87 -12.16 -0.96
N ILE A 44 1.48 -11.84 -2.11
CA ILE A 44 0.77 -11.40 -3.31
C ILE A 44 0.66 -12.57 -4.29
N VAL A 45 -0.52 -12.71 -4.88
CA VAL A 45 -0.80 -13.71 -5.91
C VAL A 45 -1.46 -13.05 -7.13
N ARG A 46 -1.21 -13.64 -8.29
CA ARG A 46 -2.00 -13.43 -9.50
C ARG A 46 -3.18 -14.38 -9.48
N VAL A 47 -4.36 -13.90 -9.70
CA VAL A 47 -5.55 -14.75 -9.86
C VAL A 47 -5.91 -14.77 -11.33
N THR A 48 -5.89 -15.96 -11.92
CA THR A 48 -6.18 -16.16 -13.35
C THR A 48 -7.68 -16.14 -13.62
N VAL A 49 -8.06 -16.06 -14.90
CA VAL A 49 -9.46 -16.17 -15.35
C VAL A 49 -10.11 -17.52 -14.96
N ASP A 50 -9.30 -18.56 -14.80
CA ASP A 50 -9.75 -19.88 -14.36
C ASP A 50 -9.79 -20.01 -12.83
N GLY A 51 -9.41 -18.97 -12.11
CA GLY A 51 -9.39 -18.91 -10.64
C GLY A 51 -8.14 -19.54 -10.00
N GLU A 52 -7.12 -19.86 -10.79
CA GLU A 52 -5.84 -20.31 -10.28
C GLU A 52 -5.10 -19.15 -9.55
N ARG A 53 -4.44 -19.47 -8.44
CA ARG A 53 -3.70 -18.50 -7.60
C ARG A 53 -2.22 -18.78 -7.74
N ILE A 54 -1.51 -17.91 -8.44
CA ILE A 54 -0.10 -18.07 -8.76
C ILE A 54 0.70 -17.01 -7.97
N PRO A 55 1.67 -17.40 -7.13
CA PRO A 55 2.53 -16.44 -6.42
C PRO A 55 3.29 -15.52 -7.38
N ILE A 56 3.53 -14.27 -6.97
CA ILE A 56 4.22 -13.30 -7.82
C ILE A 56 5.73 -13.52 -7.95
N ASP A 57 6.31 -14.37 -7.11
CA ASP A 57 7.70 -14.82 -7.22
C ASP A 57 7.91 -15.84 -8.34
N GLU A 58 6.85 -16.41 -8.89
CA GLU A 58 6.89 -17.17 -10.11
C GLU A 58 6.92 -16.23 -11.33
N PRO A 59 7.83 -16.46 -12.31
CA PRO A 59 7.93 -15.60 -13.48
C PRO A 59 6.60 -15.44 -14.22
N TRP A 60 6.21 -14.22 -14.48
CA TRP A 60 5.01 -13.89 -15.22
C TRP A 60 5.21 -14.13 -16.71
N PRO A 61 4.38 -14.94 -17.39
CA PRO A 61 4.56 -15.11 -18.82
C PRO A 61 4.30 -13.80 -19.55
N THR A 62 5.30 -13.33 -20.28
CA THR A 62 5.19 -12.10 -21.10
C THR A 62 4.86 -12.40 -22.56
N GLY A 63 4.83 -13.69 -22.93
CA GLY A 63 4.75 -14.11 -24.32
C GLY A 63 5.99 -13.75 -25.16
N ALA A 64 7.05 -13.29 -24.54
CA ALA A 64 8.35 -13.00 -25.12
C ALA A 64 9.42 -13.87 -24.44
N ASP A 65 10.53 -14.16 -25.15
CA ASP A 65 11.66 -14.96 -24.60
C ASP A 65 12.51 -14.16 -23.57
N ASP A 66 11.98 -13.10 -23.00
CA ASP A 66 12.67 -12.12 -22.15
C ASP A 66 12.54 -12.37 -20.63
N GLY A 67 12.13 -13.55 -20.22
CA GLY A 67 12.21 -14.00 -18.82
C GLY A 67 11.01 -13.66 -17.92
N GLY A 68 10.00 -12.95 -18.42
CA GLY A 68 8.80 -12.65 -17.67
C GLY A 68 8.83 -11.31 -16.91
N TYR A 69 7.76 -10.98 -16.21
CA TYR A 69 7.70 -9.83 -15.33
C TYR A 69 8.16 -10.22 -13.92
N ASP A 70 8.89 -9.31 -13.28
CA ASP A 70 9.25 -9.39 -11.87
C ASP A 70 8.55 -8.26 -11.12
N TRP A 71 7.88 -8.59 -10.01
CA TRP A 71 7.17 -7.61 -9.18
C TRP A 71 8.06 -6.45 -8.77
N ASP A 72 9.27 -6.74 -8.26
CA ASP A 72 10.18 -5.73 -7.75
C ASP A 72 10.71 -4.79 -8.83
N GLU A 73 10.84 -5.28 -10.07
CA GLU A 73 11.20 -4.47 -11.23
C GLU A 73 10.03 -3.58 -11.68
N LEU A 74 8.80 -4.15 -11.70
CA LEU A 74 7.60 -3.43 -12.13
C LEU A 74 7.28 -2.28 -11.19
N VAL A 75 7.22 -2.52 -9.89
CA VAL A 75 6.83 -1.46 -8.94
C VAL A 75 7.89 -0.38 -8.77
N GLY A 76 9.18 -0.68 -8.93
CA GLY A 76 10.27 0.30 -8.82
C GLY A 76 10.39 1.01 -7.46
N TRP A 77 9.39 0.92 -6.60
CA TRP A 77 9.29 1.62 -5.31
C TRP A 77 9.68 0.73 -4.15
N ARG A 78 10.77 1.05 -3.47
CA ARG A 78 11.31 0.26 -2.34
C ARG A 78 10.30 -0.04 -1.23
N VAL A 79 9.28 0.78 -1.09
CA VAL A 79 8.24 0.61 -0.05
C VAL A 79 7.46 -0.67 -0.26
N VAL A 80 7.17 -1.04 -1.50
CA VAL A 80 6.38 -2.24 -1.86
C VAL A 80 7.20 -3.36 -2.50
N GLN A 81 8.50 -3.16 -2.77
CA GLN A 81 9.40 -4.24 -3.18
C GLN A 81 9.55 -5.27 -2.07
N HIS A 82 9.74 -6.55 -2.40
CA HIS A 82 9.84 -7.65 -1.45
C HIS A 82 8.70 -7.65 -0.41
N PRO A 83 7.43 -7.69 -0.85
CA PRO A 83 6.28 -7.58 0.04
C PRO A 83 6.19 -8.72 1.07
N GLU A 84 6.78 -9.89 0.79
CA GLU A 84 6.87 -11.05 1.66
C GLU A 84 7.73 -10.80 2.91
N ARG A 85 8.56 -9.75 2.89
CA ARG A 85 9.42 -9.38 4.03
C ARG A 85 8.71 -8.38 4.94
N THR A 86 8.96 -8.50 6.23
CA THR A 86 8.43 -7.51 7.20
C THR A 86 8.99 -6.12 6.93
N LYS A 87 8.09 -5.17 6.74
CA LYS A 87 8.37 -3.77 6.44
C LYS A 87 7.89 -2.86 7.56
N HIS A 88 8.57 -1.73 7.71
CA HIS A 88 8.12 -0.67 8.60
C HIS A 88 7.16 0.28 7.87
N ALA A 89 6.03 0.55 8.49
CA ALA A 89 5.03 1.49 7.99
C ALA A 89 5.35 2.92 8.51
N TYR A 90 6.31 3.58 7.89
CA TYR A 90 6.80 4.90 8.35
C TYR A 90 5.75 6.00 8.36
N SER A 91 4.75 5.91 7.48
CA SER A 91 3.64 6.87 7.40
C SER A 91 2.36 6.34 8.07
N GLY A 92 2.47 5.25 8.82
CA GLY A 92 1.34 4.51 9.38
C GLY A 92 0.93 3.32 8.53
N LEU A 93 0.21 2.38 9.16
CA LEU A 93 -0.18 1.12 8.51
C LEU A 93 -1.15 1.38 7.36
N ASP A 94 -2.19 2.19 7.58
CA ASP A 94 -3.22 2.44 6.57
C ASP A 94 -2.62 3.10 5.32
N ALA A 95 -1.79 4.14 5.48
CA ALA A 95 -1.11 4.79 4.35
C ALA A 95 -0.19 3.85 3.57
N SER A 96 0.46 2.90 4.26
CA SER A 96 1.31 1.89 3.60
C SER A 96 0.49 0.88 2.82
N LEU A 97 -0.71 0.52 3.32
CA LEU A 97 -1.60 -0.40 2.65
C LEU A 97 -2.34 0.25 1.48
N ASP A 98 -2.73 1.52 1.59
CA ASP A 98 -3.29 2.28 0.47
C ASP A 98 -2.27 2.38 -0.68
N PHE A 99 -0.99 2.60 -0.35
CA PHE A 99 0.06 2.60 -1.36
C PHE A 99 0.31 1.22 -1.99
N LEU A 100 0.17 0.13 -1.22
CA LEU A 100 0.22 -1.22 -1.78
C LEU A 100 -0.96 -1.48 -2.72
N ASP A 101 -2.16 -1.06 -2.33
CA ASP A 101 -3.39 -1.21 -3.13
C ASP A 101 -3.26 -0.49 -4.48
N GLU A 102 -2.86 0.78 -4.47
CA GLU A 102 -2.54 1.55 -5.69
C GLU A 102 -1.45 0.87 -6.54
N SER A 103 -0.49 0.19 -5.89
CA SER A 103 0.56 -0.53 -6.60
C SER A 103 0.06 -1.80 -7.27
N LEU A 104 -0.92 -2.50 -6.66
CA LEU A 104 -1.58 -3.65 -7.28
C LEU A 104 -2.31 -3.22 -8.56
N ASP A 105 -3.09 -2.14 -8.50
CA ASP A 105 -3.80 -1.58 -9.66
C ASP A 105 -2.82 -1.17 -10.76
N TRP A 106 -1.77 -0.44 -10.38
CA TRP A 106 -0.77 0.00 -11.34
C TRP A 106 -0.09 -1.17 -12.06
N VAL A 107 0.29 -2.23 -11.33
CA VAL A 107 0.91 -3.43 -11.94
C VAL A 107 -0.09 -4.16 -12.83
N ALA A 108 -1.35 -4.30 -12.40
CA ALA A 108 -2.40 -4.90 -13.21
C ALA A 108 -2.55 -4.18 -14.57
N ASP A 109 -2.51 -2.84 -14.55
CA ASP A 109 -2.65 -2.01 -15.75
C ASP A 109 -1.38 -2.00 -16.64
N ASN A 110 -0.20 -2.22 -16.04
CA ASN A 110 1.08 -2.11 -16.74
C ASN A 110 1.73 -3.46 -17.11
N THR A 111 0.95 -4.54 -17.14
CA THR A 111 1.36 -5.86 -17.63
C THR A 111 0.55 -6.31 -18.86
N PRO A 112 0.53 -5.55 -19.98
CA PRO A 112 -0.42 -5.74 -21.08
C PRO A 112 -0.24 -7.05 -21.86
N ARG A 113 0.89 -7.73 -21.71
CA ARG A 113 1.15 -9.02 -22.38
C ARG A 113 0.65 -10.23 -21.58
N ASP A 114 0.38 -10.04 -20.31
CA ASP A 114 -0.24 -11.06 -19.47
C ASP A 114 -1.75 -11.08 -19.75
N ARG A 115 -2.24 -12.15 -20.36
CA ARG A 115 -3.66 -12.36 -20.68
C ARG A 115 -4.33 -13.38 -19.76
N GLU A 116 -3.59 -13.96 -18.85
CA GLU A 116 -4.07 -15.02 -17.96
C GLU A 116 -4.54 -14.45 -16.63
N THR A 117 -3.88 -13.41 -16.13
CA THR A 117 -4.21 -12.78 -14.86
C THR A 117 -5.45 -11.91 -14.98
N LEU A 118 -6.46 -12.21 -14.18
CA LEU A 118 -7.69 -11.43 -14.07
C LEU A 118 -7.51 -10.24 -13.12
N TYR A 119 -6.91 -10.47 -11.95
CA TYR A 119 -6.56 -9.45 -10.96
C TYR A 119 -5.39 -9.91 -10.09
N LEU A 120 -4.82 -8.96 -9.35
CA LEU A 120 -3.84 -9.22 -8.29
C LEU A 120 -4.52 -9.20 -6.92
N GLU A 121 -4.08 -10.08 -6.02
CA GLU A 121 -4.59 -10.12 -4.66
C GLU A 121 -3.41 -10.21 -3.68
N ALA A 122 -3.46 -9.38 -2.63
CA ALA A 122 -2.49 -9.36 -1.55
C ALA A 122 -3.14 -9.76 -0.22
N ASP A 123 -2.65 -10.82 0.41
CA ASP A 123 -2.99 -11.17 1.79
C ASP A 123 -2.00 -10.50 2.73
N VAL A 124 -2.47 -9.49 3.44
CA VAL A 124 -1.64 -8.62 4.27
C VAL A 124 -1.78 -8.98 5.74
N THR A 125 -0.64 -9.16 6.40
CA THR A 125 -0.53 -9.25 7.85
C THR A 125 0.13 -8.00 8.38
N GLY A 126 -0.60 -7.19 9.17
CA GLY A 126 -0.14 -5.96 9.78
C GLY A 126 -0.08 -6.03 11.30
N TYR A 127 0.82 -5.24 11.88
CA TYR A 127 0.92 -5.03 13.33
C TYR A 127 0.97 -3.53 13.59
N ARG A 128 -0.02 -3.02 14.33
CA ARG A 128 -0.13 -1.60 14.66
C ARG A 128 0.34 -1.36 16.10
N ASN A 129 1.43 -0.59 16.28
CA ASN A 129 1.99 -0.30 17.60
C ASN A 129 2.19 -1.58 18.44
N THR A 130 2.78 -2.62 17.84
CA THR A 130 2.98 -3.95 18.45
C THR A 130 1.70 -4.72 18.79
N ARG A 131 0.52 -4.22 18.41
CA ARG A 131 -0.77 -4.91 18.53
C ARG A 131 -1.13 -5.59 17.22
N GLY A 132 -1.80 -6.69 17.28
CA GLY A 132 -2.22 -7.45 16.11
C GLY A 132 -1.98 -8.94 16.30
N PRO A 133 -1.96 -9.74 15.24
CA PRO A 133 -2.01 -9.31 13.82
C PRO A 133 -3.39 -8.78 13.38
N GLU A 134 -3.35 -7.81 12.46
CA GLU A 134 -4.48 -7.43 11.62
C GLU A 134 -4.31 -8.10 10.26
N HIS A 135 -5.37 -8.74 9.75
CA HIS A 135 -5.36 -9.35 8.42
C HIS A 135 -6.27 -8.54 7.50
N ARG A 136 -5.75 -8.23 6.31
CA ARG A 136 -6.51 -7.55 5.25
C ARG A 136 -6.22 -8.22 3.92
N VAL A 137 -7.22 -8.30 3.06
CA VAL A 137 -7.06 -8.71 1.67
C VAL A 137 -7.28 -7.48 0.81
N LEU A 138 -6.26 -7.13 0.03
CA LEU A 138 -6.32 -6.07 -0.98
C LEU A 138 -6.44 -6.74 -2.34
N ARG A 139 -7.11 -6.07 -3.27
CA ARG A 139 -7.35 -6.62 -4.60
C ARG A 139 -7.36 -5.50 -5.63
N SER A 140 -6.58 -5.67 -6.69
CA SER A 140 -6.65 -4.76 -7.83
C SER A 140 -7.99 -4.83 -8.55
N ASP A 141 -8.28 -3.84 -9.37
CA ASP A 141 -9.36 -3.91 -10.33
C ASP A 141 -9.17 -5.09 -11.30
N GLU A 142 -10.30 -5.61 -11.81
CA GLU A 142 -10.26 -6.66 -12.83
C GLU A 142 -9.76 -6.10 -14.17
N ARG A 143 -8.81 -6.80 -14.77
CA ARG A 143 -8.20 -6.41 -16.04
C ARG A 143 -9.17 -6.66 -17.21
N GLU A 144 -9.40 -5.61 -18.01
CA GLU A 144 -10.27 -5.71 -19.19
C GLU A 144 -9.70 -6.66 -20.27
N GLU A 145 -8.38 -6.77 -20.37
CA GLU A 145 -7.68 -7.59 -21.37
C GLU A 145 -7.74 -9.09 -21.10
N ALA A 146 -8.12 -9.49 -19.89
CA ALA A 146 -8.27 -10.89 -19.48
C ALA A 146 -9.67 -11.48 -19.80
N ARG A 147 -10.56 -10.67 -20.36
CA ARG A 147 -11.94 -11.07 -20.76
C ARG A 147 -12.02 -11.47 -22.25
#